data_225575388e73ed4d1d1a65f3cfc90da7
#
_entry.id   225575388e73ed4d1d1a65f3cfc90da7
#
_cell.length_a   1.000
_cell.length_b   1.000
_cell.length_c   1.000
_cell.angle_alpha   90.00
_cell.angle_beta   90.00
_cell.angle_gamma   90.00
#
_symmetry.space_group_name_H-M   'P 1'
#
loop_
_entity.id
_entity.type
_entity.pdbx_description
1 polymer ?
#
loop_
_entity_poly.entity_id
_entity_poly.type
_entity_poly.pdbx_seq_one_letter_code
_entity_poly.pdbx_strand_id
1 'polypeptide(L)'
;MSRSRVFGLTCVGAALLAAAACGGGKDEAESGAGENVPLVVATTSIWSDVVSNVACDGLARVEALIPSGADPHAFEPSLSDRGTMESASLVVANGLQLEESLEDTLDAVEGNGQPVFRVAEHVVTISATADDEGADPHVWLDPSRVSAALPSLGDALVEHAGLDRVAVDACVSGYQDELAAVDAEVAESLSRVREGGRTLVSNHDALAYFADRYGLEVLGTVIPAPSTLAETNPAQLEELAEAAEQAGVRTIFSEAQHSDADVVALAERVGDIEVATLHTGSLGEPGSGAENYLGLLRTNAELIASGLS
;
A
#
# COMPACT_ATOMS: atom_id res chain seq x y z
N MET A 1 40.15 67.01 -7.46
CA MET A 1 39.72 68.02 -8.46
C MET A 1 38.26 67.71 -8.74
N SER A 2 37.45 68.44 -8.17
CA SER A 2 36.76 69.70 -8.52
C SER A 2 35.37 69.38 -8.99
N ARG A 3 34.46 69.68 -8.21
CA ARG A 3 33.44 70.75 -8.16
C ARG A 3 32.12 70.31 -8.85
N SER A 4 31.09 70.25 -8.14
CA SER A 4 30.19 71.23 -7.49
C SER A 4 29.01 71.68 -8.32
N ARG A 5 27.91 71.63 -7.67
CA ARG A 5 26.79 72.63 -7.54
C ARG A 5 25.61 72.39 -8.49
N VAL A 6 24.40 72.62 -8.15
CA VAL A 6 23.59 73.13 -7.01
C VAL A 6 22.27 73.65 -7.61
N PHE A 7 21.17 73.59 -6.86
CA PHE A 7 19.91 74.37 -6.90
C PHE A 7 18.86 74.03 -8.00
N GLY A 8 17.63 74.05 -7.75
CA GLY A 8 16.71 74.68 -6.80
C GLY A 8 15.30 74.16 -7.07
N LEU A 9 14.52 73.99 -6.18
CA LEU A 9 13.60 74.80 -5.36
C LEU A 9 12.32 75.25 -6.12
N THR A 10 11.23 75.08 -5.40
CA THR A 10 9.91 75.73 -5.37
C THR A 10 8.80 75.12 -6.21
N CYS A 11 7.64 74.94 -5.74
CA CYS A 11 6.70 75.29 -4.73
C CYS A 11 5.29 74.91 -5.17
N VAL A 12 4.50 74.41 -4.24
CA VAL A 12 3.12 74.78 -3.91
C VAL A 12 2.01 74.61 -4.97
N GLY A 13 1.00 73.88 -4.53
CA GLY A 13 -0.35 73.93 -5.14
C GLY A 13 -1.28 72.87 -4.54
N ALA A 14 -1.93 73.21 -3.44
CA ALA A 14 -3.02 72.43 -2.87
C ALA A 14 -4.30 72.60 -3.71
N ALA A 15 -5.05 71.53 -3.90
CA ALA A 15 -6.49 71.59 -4.13
C ALA A 15 -7.14 70.30 -3.69
N LEU A 16 -7.90 70.38 -2.61
CA LEU A 16 -8.90 69.38 -2.19
C LEU A 16 -10.03 69.34 -3.23
N LEU A 17 -10.43 68.13 -3.60
CA LEU A 17 -11.80 67.84 -4.03
C LEU A 17 -12.17 66.43 -3.61
N ALA A 18 -13.09 66.32 -2.68
CA ALA A 18 -13.77 65.12 -2.28
C ALA A 18 -14.79 64.74 -3.36
N ALA A 19 -14.74 63.48 -3.78
CA ALA A 19 -15.86 62.86 -4.49
C ALA A 19 -16.07 61.47 -3.90
N ALA A 20 -17.13 61.36 -3.15
CA ALA A 20 -17.70 60.07 -2.74
C ALA A 20 -18.24 59.36 -3.95
N ALA A 21 -17.74 58.17 -4.23
CA ALA A 21 -18.38 57.21 -5.14
C ALA A 21 -18.50 55.88 -4.39
N CYS A 22 -19.74 55.55 -4.02
CA CYS A 22 -20.16 54.19 -3.69
C CYS A 22 -19.88 53.27 -4.90
N GLY A 23 -18.99 52.34 -4.78
CA GLY A 23 -18.78 51.28 -5.74
C GLY A 23 -18.68 49.96 -4.98
N GLY A 24 -19.66 49.09 -5.19
CA GLY A 24 -19.84 47.84 -4.49
C GLY A 24 -18.58 46.98 -4.48
N GLY A 25 -18.19 46.61 -3.29
CA GLY A 25 -17.29 45.51 -3.07
C GLY A 25 -17.98 44.24 -3.60
N LYS A 26 -17.42 43.68 -4.64
CA LYS A 26 -17.59 42.28 -4.89
C LYS A 26 -16.76 41.61 -3.80
N ASP A 27 -17.46 41.10 -2.82
CA ASP A 27 -16.93 40.01 -2.00
C ASP A 27 -16.61 38.88 -2.99
N GLU A 28 -15.35 38.80 -3.42
CA GLU A 28 -14.81 37.55 -3.90
C GLU A 28 -14.88 36.64 -2.68
N ALA A 29 -15.91 35.77 -2.68
CA ALA A 29 -15.90 34.62 -1.83
C ALA A 29 -14.64 33.82 -2.23
N GLU A 30 -13.56 34.03 -1.50
CA GLU A 30 -12.54 33.01 -1.39
C GLU A 30 -13.29 31.74 -0.99
N SER A 31 -13.42 30.85 -1.94
CA SER A 31 -13.88 29.49 -1.67
C SER A 31 -12.91 28.89 -0.66
N GLY A 32 -13.31 28.88 0.60
CA GLY A 32 -12.67 28.11 1.66
C GLY A 32 -12.80 26.61 1.39
N ALA A 33 -12.11 26.15 0.38
CA ALA A 33 -11.89 24.72 0.11
C ALA A 33 -10.54 24.35 0.76
N GLY A 34 -10.50 24.26 2.10
CA GLY A 34 -9.24 23.96 2.80
C GLY A 34 -9.35 23.54 4.26
N GLU A 35 -10.54 23.56 4.87
CA GLU A 35 -10.59 23.42 6.33
C GLU A 35 -11.41 22.25 6.89
N ASN A 36 -11.86 21.28 6.09
CA ASN A 36 -12.61 20.17 6.68
C ASN A 36 -12.58 18.87 5.84
N VAL A 37 -11.47 18.57 5.17
CA VAL A 37 -11.32 17.28 4.51
C VAL A 37 -11.02 16.24 5.59
N PRO A 38 -11.85 15.18 5.76
CA PRO A 38 -11.62 14.19 6.80
C PRO A 38 -10.30 13.45 6.60
N LEU A 39 -9.62 13.14 7.70
CA LEU A 39 -8.42 12.30 7.68
C LEU A 39 -8.84 10.83 7.76
N VAL A 40 -8.34 10.02 6.84
CA VAL A 40 -8.37 8.57 6.91
C VAL A 40 -6.94 8.07 7.03
N VAL A 41 -6.67 7.23 8.01
CA VAL A 41 -5.34 6.63 8.21
C VAL A 41 -5.41 5.18 7.79
N ALA A 42 -4.60 4.80 6.81
CA ALA A 42 -4.40 3.39 6.45
C ALA A 42 -3.12 2.86 7.11
N THR A 43 -3.11 1.64 7.58
CA THR A 43 -1.92 1.07 8.23
C THR A 43 -0.75 0.96 7.27
N THR A 44 -0.98 0.50 6.04
CA THR A 44 0.07 0.28 5.04
C THR A 44 -0.03 1.23 3.85
N SER A 45 1.06 1.38 3.11
CA SER A 45 1.09 2.15 1.87
C SER A 45 0.15 1.55 0.80
N ILE A 46 -0.01 0.23 0.77
CA ILE A 46 -0.92 -0.47 -0.15
C ILE A 46 -2.36 -0.08 0.14
N TRP A 47 -2.79 -0.18 1.41
CA TRP A 47 -4.15 0.22 1.78
C TRP A 47 -4.38 1.73 1.66
N SER A 48 -3.35 2.55 1.85
CA SER A 48 -3.44 3.99 1.61
C SER A 48 -3.77 4.31 0.14
N ASP A 49 -3.14 3.62 -0.80
CA ASP A 49 -3.43 3.77 -2.23
C ASP A 49 -4.86 3.30 -2.57
N VAL A 50 -5.26 2.12 -2.09
CA VAL A 50 -6.62 1.58 -2.29
C VAL A 50 -7.69 2.54 -1.73
N VAL A 51 -7.50 3.03 -0.50
CA VAL A 51 -8.42 3.98 0.15
C VAL A 51 -8.48 5.29 -0.64
N SER A 52 -7.36 5.80 -1.15
CA SER A 52 -7.33 7.04 -1.94
C SER A 52 -8.18 6.92 -3.19
N ASN A 53 -8.09 5.78 -3.90
CA ASN A 53 -8.91 5.50 -5.08
C ASN A 53 -10.42 5.43 -4.72
N VAL A 54 -10.77 4.73 -3.64
CA VAL A 54 -12.16 4.61 -3.17
C VAL A 54 -12.71 5.93 -2.65
N ALA A 55 -11.87 6.77 -2.04
CA ALA A 55 -12.19 8.13 -1.60
C ALA A 55 -12.12 9.16 -2.74
N CYS A 56 -12.09 8.75 -4.00
CA CYS A 56 -12.13 9.62 -5.18
C CYS A 56 -11.02 10.68 -5.23
N ASP A 57 -9.79 10.36 -4.79
CA ASP A 57 -8.63 11.25 -4.89
C ASP A 57 -8.90 12.70 -4.44
N GLY A 58 -9.38 12.87 -3.21
CA GLY A 58 -9.56 14.22 -2.65
C GLY A 58 -10.80 14.46 -1.81
N LEU A 59 -11.71 13.50 -1.69
CA LEU A 59 -12.82 13.60 -0.74
C LEU A 59 -12.36 13.36 0.70
N ALA A 60 -11.24 12.65 0.90
CA ALA A 60 -10.54 12.49 2.16
C ALA A 60 -9.04 12.77 1.99
N ARG A 61 -8.39 13.16 3.06
CA ARG A 61 -6.93 13.13 3.18
C ARG A 61 -6.54 11.75 3.68
N VAL A 62 -5.84 10.98 2.86
CA VAL A 62 -5.41 9.62 3.21
C VAL A 62 -3.93 9.62 3.56
N GLU A 63 -3.58 9.05 4.69
CA GLU A 63 -2.19 8.93 5.15
C GLU A 63 -1.87 7.45 5.45
N ALA A 64 -0.70 7.00 5.00
CA ALA A 64 -0.17 5.70 5.39
C ALA A 64 0.57 5.85 6.73
N LEU A 65 0.28 4.96 7.69
CA LEU A 65 0.98 4.93 8.98
C LEU A 65 2.37 4.31 8.83
N ILE A 66 2.42 3.15 8.16
CA ILE A 66 3.65 2.43 7.86
C ILE A 66 4.17 2.97 6.53
N PRO A 67 5.36 3.58 6.50
CA PRO A 67 5.92 4.17 5.29
C PRO A 67 6.26 3.10 4.24
N SER A 68 6.29 3.51 2.96
CA SER A 68 6.76 2.64 1.88
C SER A 68 8.15 2.08 2.18
N GLY A 69 8.36 0.81 1.87
CA GLY A 69 9.61 0.10 2.13
C GLY A 69 9.76 -0.45 3.55
N ALA A 70 8.83 -0.15 4.48
CA ALA A 70 8.84 -0.75 5.81
C ALA A 70 8.00 -2.04 5.84
N ASP A 71 8.40 -2.96 6.72
CA ASP A 71 7.74 -4.22 6.95
C ASP A 71 6.51 -4.05 7.84
N PRO A 72 5.29 -4.41 7.39
CA PRO A 72 4.09 -4.26 8.19
C PRO A 72 4.05 -5.16 9.44
N HIS A 73 4.67 -6.33 9.42
CA HIS A 73 4.70 -7.22 10.58
C HIS A 73 5.54 -6.68 11.73
N ALA A 74 6.66 -6.02 11.38
CA ALA A 74 7.66 -5.57 12.34
C ALA A 74 7.55 -4.07 12.70
N PHE A 75 6.59 -3.34 12.15
CA PHE A 75 6.47 -1.90 12.40
C PHE A 75 5.96 -1.61 13.82
N GLU A 76 6.82 -1.03 14.65
CA GLU A 76 6.49 -0.57 15.98
C GLU A 76 5.98 0.88 15.97
N PRO A 77 4.72 1.14 16.39
CA PRO A 77 4.15 2.48 16.36
C PRO A 77 4.76 3.38 17.44
N SER A 78 4.99 4.62 17.08
CA SER A 78 5.34 5.68 18.04
C SER A 78 4.08 6.26 18.72
N LEU A 79 4.30 7.05 19.78
CA LEU A 79 3.20 7.83 20.39
C LEU A 79 2.57 8.84 19.42
N SER A 80 3.33 9.32 18.44
CA SER A 80 2.81 10.20 17.38
C SER A 80 1.88 9.46 16.46
N ASP A 81 2.23 8.22 16.08
CA ASP A 81 1.42 7.38 15.20
C ASP A 81 0.06 7.06 15.84
N ARG A 82 0.08 6.74 17.13
CA ARG A 82 -1.14 6.58 17.92
C ARG A 82 -1.99 7.85 17.90
N GLY A 83 -1.39 9.01 18.13
CA GLY A 83 -2.10 10.30 18.08
C GLY A 83 -2.69 10.59 16.70
N THR A 84 -2.02 10.18 15.63
CA THR A 84 -2.52 10.28 14.23
C THR A 84 -3.75 9.41 14.04
N MET A 85 -3.72 8.15 14.48
CA MET A 85 -4.89 7.25 14.43
C MET A 85 -6.07 7.78 15.27
N GLU A 86 -5.82 8.26 16.50
CA GLU A 86 -6.85 8.82 17.37
C GLU A 86 -7.51 10.09 16.80
N SER A 87 -6.84 10.81 15.89
CA SER A 87 -7.36 12.00 15.21
C SER A 87 -8.05 11.73 13.88
N ALA A 88 -7.95 10.52 13.34
CA ALA A 88 -8.57 10.15 12.08
C ALA A 88 -10.09 10.06 12.19
N SER A 89 -10.79 10.20 11.08
CA SER A 89 -12.23 9.87 10.99
C SER A 89 -12.44 8.36 10.88
N LEU A 90 -11.48 7.66 10.28
CA LEU A 90 -11.48 6.23 10.10
C LEU A 90 -10.02 5.74 10.05
N VAL A 91 -9.73 4.62 10.69
CA VAL A 91 -8.50 3.85 10.51
C VAL A 91 -8.81 2.64 9.65
N VAL A 92 -8.00 2.37 8.63
CA VAL A 92 -8.12 1.19 7.76
C VAL A 92 -6.91 0.31 7.97
N ALA A 93 -7.12 -0.88 8.49
CA ALA A 93 -6.10 -1.90 8.72
C ALA A 93 -6.33 -3.12 7.83
N ASN A 94 -5.29 -3.91 7.62
CA ASN A 94 -5.46 -5.20 6.97
C ASN A 94 -6.26 -6.18 7.84
N GLY A 95 -5.85 -6.31 9.09
CA GLY A 95 -6.34 -7.36 9.99
C GLY A 95 -5.61 -8.70 9.81
N LEU A 96 -6.12 -9.75 10.43
CA LEU A 96 -5.51 -11.09 10.45
C LEU A 96 -4.07 -11.08 10.97
N GLN A 97 -3.77 -10.18 11.89
CA GLN A 97 -2.44 -10.04 12.50
C GLN A 97 -1.31 -9.69 11.50
N LEU A 98 -1.63 -9.06 10.36
CA LEU A 98 -0.58 -8.52 9.50
C LEU A 98 0.27 -7.52 10.28
N GLU A 99 -0.39 -6.62 10.99
CA GLU A 99 0.23 -5.56 11.77
C GLU A 99 0.54 -6.03 13.21
N GLU A 100 1.28 -7.15 13.36
CA GLU A 100 1.51 -7.81 14.65
C GLU A 100 1.99 -6.86 15.74
N SER A 101 3.03 -6.07 15.45
CA SER A 101 3.60 -5.12 16.42
C SER A 101 2.73 -3.89 16.66
N LEU A 102 1.72 -3.64 15.83
CA LEU A 102 0.78 -2.53 15.92
C LEU A 102 -0.56 -2.92 16.56
N GLU A 103 -0.89 -4.23 16.64
CA GLU A 103 -2.23 -4.72 17.01
C GLU A 103 -2.70 -4.21 18.38
N ASP A 104 -1.86 -4.25 19.41
CA ASP A 104 -2.19 -3.71 20.74
C ASP A 104 -2.58 -2.21 20.68
N THR A 105 -1.98 -1.46 19.76
CA THR A 105 -2.27 -0.04 19.59
C THR A 105 -3.57 0.15 18.81
N LEU A 106 -3.83 -0.64 17.78
CA LEU A 106 -5.10 -0.66 17.04
C LEU A 106 -6.26 -0.99 17.99
N ASP A 107 -6.13 -2.04 18.79
CA ASP A 107 -7.14 -2.43 19.78
C ASP A 107 -7.38 -1.32 20.83
N ALA A 108 -6.32 -0.66 21.30
CA ALA A 108 -6.44 0.43 22.25
C ALA A 108 -7.14 1.66 21.64
N VAL A 109 -6.87 1.98 20.38
CA VAL A 109 -7.49 3.08 19.65
C VAL A 109 -8.97 2.78 19.40
N GLU A 110 -9.29 1.56 18.95
CA GLU A 110 -10.67 1.09 18.73
C GLU A 110 -11.45 1.03 20.04
N GLY A 111 -10.83 0.50 21.12
CA GLY A 111 -11.43 0.46 22.46
C GLY A 111 -11.74 1.85 23.05
N ASN A 112 -11.09 2.90 22.57
CA ASN A 112 -11.38 4.30 22.90
C ASN A 112 -12.48 4.91 22.02
N GLY A 113 -13.06 4.14 21.10
CA GLY A 113 -14.18 4.54 20.25
C GLY A 113 -13.79 5.06 18.87
N GLN A 114 -12.53 4.92 18.46
CA GLN A 114 -12.08 5.24 17.12
C GLN A 114 -12.55 4.16 16.15
N PRO A 115 -13.21 4.50 15.02
CA PRO A 115 -13.58 3.52 14.02
C PRO A 115 -12.34 2.88 13.39
N VAL A 116 -12.28 1.54 13.38
CA VAL A 116 -11.25 0.75 12.70
C VAL A 116 -11.94 -0.21 11.73
N PHE A 117 -11.57 -0.16 10.45
CA PHE A 117 -12.05 -1.06 9.41
C PHE A 117 -10.94 -2.04 9.05
N ARG A 118 -11.17 -3.33 9.30
CA ARG A 118 -10.23 -4.40 8.96
C ARG A 118 -10.64 -5.05 7.64
N VAL A 119 -9.87 -4.80 6.58
CA VAL A 119 -10.20 -5.22 5.20
C VAL A 119 -10.38 -6.73 5.09
N ALA A 120 -9.51 -7.51 5.73
CA ALA A 120 -9.53 -8.96 5.63
C ALA A 120 -10.76 -9.63 6.25
N GLU A 121 -11.53 -8.93 7.10
CA GLU A 121 -12.81 -9.40 7.63
C GLU A 121 -13.94 -9.38 6.56
N HIS A 122 -13.70 -8.71 5.43
CA HIS A 122 -14.67 -8.54 4.34
C HIS A 122 -14.35 -9.37 3.09
N VAL A 123 -13.42 -10.32 3.20
CA VAL A 123 -13.02 -11.20 2.11
C VAL A 123 -13.05 -12.68 2.52
N VAL A 124 -13.09 -13.56 1.53
CA VAL A 124 -12.88 -14.99 1.79
C VAL A 124 -11.38 -15.22 1.99
N THR A 125 -11.00 -15.78 3.12
CA THR A 125 -9.60 -16.05 3.48
C THR A 125 -9.20 -17.49 3.14
N ILE A 126 -7.89 -17.73 3.04
CA ILE A 126 -7.28 -19.06 2.99
C ILE A 126 -6.51 -19.32 4.29
N SER A 127 -6.29 -20.57 4.63
CA SER A 127 -5.51 -20.92 5.83
C SER A 127 -4.05 -20.54 5.63
N ALA A 128 -3.42 -20.03 6.69
CA ALA A 128 -2.02 -19.66 6.68
C ALA A 128 -1.09 -20.85 6.39
N THR A 129 -1.36 -21.98 7.03
CA THR A 129 -0.69 -23.27 6.77
C THR A 129 -1.67 -24.42 6.91
N ALA A 130 -1.28 -25.63 6.48
CA ALA A 130 -2.13 -26.83 6.62
C ALA A 130 -2.40 -27.24 8.08
N ASP A 131 -1.53 -26.84 8.99
CA ASP A 131 -1.55 -27.23 10.41
C ASP A 131 -1.96 -26.07 11.34
N ASP A 132 -2.18 -24.84 10.80
CA ASP A 132 -2.54 -23.64 11.56
C ASP A 132 -4.03 -23.33 11.39
N GLU A 133 -4.71 -22.99 12.49
CA GLU A 133 -6.09 -22.51 12.48
C GLU A 133 -6.20 -21.03 12.06
N GLY A 134 -5.06 -20.33 11.88
CA GLY A 134 -4.99 -18.95 11.42
C GLY A 134 -5.28 -18.79 9.93
N ALA A 135 -5.73 -17.59 9.54
CA ALA A 135 -5.87 -17.22 8.14
C ALA A 135 -4.62 -16.44 7.68
N ASP A 136 -4.23 -16.64 6.42
CA ASP A 136 -3.16 -15.88 5.78
C ASP A 136 -3.57 -14.40 5.66
N PRO A 137 -2.76 -13.44 6.15
CA PRO A 137 -3.10 -12.03 6.11
C PRO A 137 -2.91 -11.36 4.73
N HIS A 138 -2.19 -11.95 3.78
CA HIS A 138 -1.72 -11.31 2.55
C HIS A 138 -2.80 -11.21 1.45
N VAL A 139 -4.02 -10.83 1.84
CA VAL A 139 -5.24 -10.81 0.99
C VAL A 139 -5.11 -9.92 -0.24
N TRP A 140 -4.30 -8.86 -0.18
CA TRP A 140 -4.12 -7.90 -1.28
C TRP A 140 -3.37 -8.49 -2.48
N LEU A 141 -2.72 -9.62 -2.34
CA LEU A 141 -2.05 -10.29 -3.46
C LEU A 141 -3.03 -11.02 -4.41
N ASP A 142 -4.32 -11.03 -4.08
CA ASP A 142 -5.41 -11.38 -4.98
C ASP A 142 -6.32 -10.16 -5.22
N PRO A 143 -6.24 -9.49 -6.39
CA PRO A 143 -7.03 -8.30 -6.68
C PRO A 143 -8.54 -8.54 -6.67
N SER A 144 -8.99 -9.78 -6.87
CA SER A 144 -10.42 -10.12 -6.79
C SER A 144 -10.96 -10.03 -5.36
N ARG A 145 -10.13 -10.32 -4.35
CA ARG A 145 -10.48 -10.20 -2.94
C ARG A 145 -10.53 -8.73 -2.53
N VAL A 146 -9.56 -7.93 -2.96
CA VAL A 146 -9.60 -6.48 -2.75
C VAL A 146 -10.87 -5.90 -3.37
N SER A 147 -11.16 -6.22 -4.62
CA SER A 147 -12.39 -5.79 -5.31
C SER A 147 -13.66 -6.15 -4.52
N ALA A 148 -13.70 -7.34 -3.91
CA ALA A 148 -14.83 -7.79 -3.10
C ALA A 148 -15.01 -6.98 -1.80
N ALA A 149 -13.93 -6.47 -1.19
CA ALA A 149 -13.97 -5.66 0.02
C ALA A 149 -14.37 -4.19 -0.23
N LEU A 150 -14.20 -3.67 -1.45
CA LEU A 150 -14.39 -2.24 -1.74
C LEU A 150 -15.78 -1.69 -1.40
N PRO A 151 -16.90 -2.40 -1.63
CA PRO A 151 -18.21 -1.90 -1.23
C PRO A 151 -18.31 -1.65 0.29
N SER A 152 -17.78 -2.57 1.12
CA SER A 152 -17.77 -2.42 2.57
C SER A 152 -16.85 -1.29 3.03
N LEU A 153 -15.70 -1.13 2.38
CA LEU A 153 -14.80 0.00 2.62
C LEU A 153 -15.48 1.33 2.26
N GLY A 154 -16.17 1.38 1.12
CA GLY A 154 -16.96 2.56 0.71
C GLY A 154 -18.05 2.90 1.73
N ASP A 155 -18.76 1.90 2.26
CA ASP A 155 -19.75 2.08 3.32
C ASP A 155 -19.11 2.69 4.58
N ALA A 156 -17.96 2.18 5.01
CA ALA A 156 -17.23 2.70 6.17
C ALA A 156 -16.75 4.16 5.96
N LEU A 157 -16.29 4.50 4.76
CA LEU A 157 -15.90 5.87 4.42
C LEU A 157 -17.07 6.84 4.48
N VAL A 158 -18.25 6.44 3.98
CA VAL A 158 -19.47 7.24 4.06
C VAL A 158 -19.93 7.39 5.51
N GLU A 159 -19.94 6.32 6.29
CA GLU A 159 -20.44 6.30 7.66
C GLU A 159 -19.54 7.09 8.62
N HIS A 160 -18.23 6.87 8.57
CA HIS A 160 -17.28 7.39 9.55
C HIS A 160 -16.55 8.65 9.10
N ALA A 161 -16.21 8.76 7.81
CA ALA A 161 -15.56 9.94 7.26
C ALA A 161 -16.56 10.96 6.66
N GLY A 162 -17.85 10.62 6.56
CA GLY A 162 -18.90 11.53 6.09
C GLY A 162 -18.81 11.85 4.60
N LEU A 163 -18.21 10.98 3.79
CA LEU A 163 -18.05 11.21 2.36
C LEU A 163 -19.38 11.09 1.61
N ASP A 164 -19.48 11.76 0.45
CA ASP A 164 -20.67 11.69 -0.38
C ASP A 164 -20.89 10.28 -0.95
N ARG A 165 -22.01 9.67 -0.63
CA ARG A 165 -22.35 8.31 -1.03
C ARG A 165 -22.28 8.09 -2.54
N VAL A 166 -22.81 9.03 -3.32
CA VAL A 166 -22.90 8.86 -4.78
C VAL A 166 -21.50 8.91 -5.41
N ALA A 167 -20.66 9.80 -4.90
CA ALA A 167 -19.28 9.89 -5.36
C ALA A 167 -18.48 8.63 -4.98
N VAL A 168 -18.57 8.17 -3.73
CA VAL A 168 -17.90 6.96 -3.26
C VAL A 168 -18.33 5.73 -4.06
N ASP A 169 -19.65 5.51 -4.24
CA ASP A 169 -20.17 4.38 -5.02
C ASP A 169 -19.64 4.39 -6.48
N ALA A 170 -19.53 5.57 -7.08
CA ALA A 170 -18.98 5.70 -8.43
C ALA A 170 -17.48 5.35 -8.47
N CYS A 171 -16.69 5.79 -7.47
CA CYS A 171 -15.26 5.49 -7.40
C CYS A 171 -14.99 4.02 -7.04
N VAL A 172 -15.79 3.43 -6.15
CA VAL A 172 -15.75 1.97 -5.89
C VAL A 172 -15.94 1.21 -7.20
N SER A 173 -16.99 1.53 -7.97
CA SER A 173 -17.27 0.85 -9.23
C SER A 173 -16.15 1.05 -10.26
N GLY A 174 -15.64 2.27 -10.40
CA GLY A 174 -14.53 2.56 -11.31
C GLY A 174 -13.26 1.80 -10.94
N TYR A 175 -12.91 1.77 -9.66
CA TYR A 175 -11.71 1.06 -9.21
C TYR A 175 -11.86 -0.47 -9.29
N GLN A 176 -13.08 -1.01 -9.12
CA GLN A 176 -13.36 -2.42 -9.39
C GLN A 176 -13.12 -2.78 -10.87
N ASP A 177 -13.49 -1.90 -11.81
CA ASP A 177 -13.20 -2.11 -13.24
C ASP A 177 -11.69 -2.10 -13.52
N GLU A 178 -10.93 -1.21 -12.87
CA GLU A 178 -9.46 -1.16 -12.99
C GLU A 178 -8.80 -2.40 -12.39
N LEU A 179 -9.26 -2.87 -11.24
CA LEU A 179 -8.78 -4.13 -10.62
C LEU A 179 -9.06 -5.32 -11.52
N ALA A 180 -10.22 -5.40 -12.14
CA ALA A 180 -10.55 -6.48 -13.07
C ALA A 180 -9.66 -6.45 -14.33
N ALA A 181 -9.32 -5.26 -14.82
CA ALA A 181 -8.41 -5.11 -15.94
C ALA A 181 -6.98 -5.57 -15.57
N VAL A 182 -6.47 -5.16 -14.43
CA VAL A 182 -5.15 -5.60 -13.93
C VAL A 182 -5.11 -7.10 -13.67
N ASP A 183 -6.14 -7.67 -13.07
CA ASP A 183 -6.24 -9.11 -12.85
C ASP A 183 -6.10 -9.90 -14.17
N ALA A 184 -6.75 -9.42 -15.24
CA ALA A 184 -6.63 -10.01 -16.56
C ALA A 184 -5.21 -9.85 -17.16
N GLU A 185 -4.58 -8.69 -16.99
CA GLU A 185 -3.20 -8.43 -17.44
C GLU A 185 -2.19 -9.34 -16.72
N VAL A 186 -2.34 -9.51 -15.40
CA VAL A 186 -1.52 -10.42 -14.58
C VAL A 186 -1.69 -11.87 -15.07
N ALA A 187 -2.94 -12.31 -15.26
CA ALA A 187 -3.22 -13.65 -15.77
C ALA A 187 -2.61 -13.88 -17.18
N GLU A 188 -2.67 -12.89 -18.06
CA GLU A 188 -2.04 -12.95 -19.39
C GLU A 188 -0.51 -13.05 -19.27
N SER A 189 0.12 -12.24 -18.40
CA SER A 189 1.56 -12.29 -18.18
C SER A 189 2.02 -13.67 -17.73
N LEU A 190 1.33 -14.24 -16.74
CA LEU A 190 1.64 -15.55 -16.19
C LEU A 190 1.25 -16.73 -17.09
N SER A 191 0.38 -16.52 -18.08
CA SER A 191 0.04 -17.56 -19.07
C SER A 191 1.22 -18.00 -19.93
N ARG A 192 2.27 -17.17 -20.01
CA ARG A 192 3.52 -17.47 -20.76
C ARG A 192 4.40 -18.48 -20.02
N VAL A 193 4.20 -18.64 -18.72
CA VAL A 193 4.93 -19.62 -17.90
C VAL A 193 4.41 -21.02 -18.21
N ARG A 194 5.34 -21.94 -18.54
CA ARG A 194 5.02 -23.35 -18.85
C ARG A 194 4.44 -24.06 -17.63
N GLU A 195 3.54 -25.03 -17.84
CA GLU A 195 2.93 -25.81 -16.73
C GLU A 195 3.97 -26.40 -15.75
N GLY A 196 5.08 -26.94 -16.24
CA GLY A 196 6.14 -27.50 -15.39
C GLY A 196 7.11 -26.48 -14.77
N GLY A 197 6.88 -25.18 -14.96
CA GLY A 197 7.72 -24.11 -14.42
C GLY A 197 6.96 -23.18 -13.46
N ARG A 198 5.80 -23.57 -12.96
CA ARG A 198 4.92 -22.73 -12.14
C ARG A 198 5.19 -22.82 -10.64
N THR A 199 6.43 -23.09 -10.29
CA THR A 199 6.86 -23.33 -8.91
C THR A 199 7.61 -22.11 -8.36
N LEU A 200 7.16 -21.56 -7.23
CA LEU A 200 7.72 -20.41 -6.54
C LEU A 200 8.55 -20.85 -5.32
N VAL A 201 9.66 -20.17 -5.09
CA VAL A 201 10.38 -20.14 -3.82
C VAL A 201 10.53 -18.66 -3.45
N SER A 202 10.12 -18.27 -2.24
CA SER A 202 10.13 -16.87 -1.81
C SER A 202 10.77 -16.67 -0.43
N ASN A 203 10.87 -15.41 -0.01
CA ASN A 203 11.46 -15.06 1.27
C ASN A 203 10.62 -15.54 2.46
N HIS A 204 9.35 -15.11 2.53
CA HIS A 204 8.40 -15.61 3.53
C HIS A 204 7.09 -16.07 2.86
N ASP A 205 6.18 -16.64 3.65
CA ASP A 205 4.94 -17.24 3.14
C ASP A 205 3.85 -16.18 2.91
N ALA A 206 4.06 -15.32 1.92
CA ALA A 206 3.13 -14.26 1.52
C ALA A 206 2.37 -14.55 0.24
N LEU A 207 2.86 -15.45 -0.61
CA LEU A 207 2.38 -15.56 -1.99
C LEU A 207 1.19 -16.53 -2.16
N ALA A 208 0.61 -17.06 -1.08
CA ALA A 208 -0.42 -18.09 -1.19
C ALA A 208 -1.67 -17.62 -1.95
N TYR A 209 -2.16 -16.39 -1.69
CA TYR A 209 -3.31 -15.84 -2.45
C TYR A 209 -3.00 -15.61 -3.92
N PHE A 210 -1.80 -15.13 -4.23
CA PHE A 210 -1.35 -14.94 -5.60
C PHE A 210 -1.21 -16.30 -6.33
N ALA A 211 -0.64 -17.27 -5.66
CA ALA A 211 -0.46 -18.63 -6.20
C ALA A 211 -1.82 -19.31 -6.45
N ASP A 212 -2.75 -19.24 -5.50
CA ASP A 212 -4.12 -19.76 -5.64
C ASP A 212 -4.84 -19.09 -6.83
N ARG A 213 -4.77 -17.76 -6.93
CA ARG A 213 -5.43 -16.99 -7.99
C ARG A 213 -4.96 -17.34 -9.39
N TYR A 214 -3.64 -17.51 -9.57
CA TYR A 214 -3.04 -17.63 -10.90
C TYR A 214 -2.50 -19.03 -11.22
N GLY A 215 -2.77 -20.03 -10.37
CA GLY A 215 -2.38 -21.42 -10.61
C GLY A 215 -0.86 -21.63 -10.56
N LEU A 216 -0.21 -21.02 -9.57
CA LEU A 216 1.18 -21.26 -9.21
C LEU A 216 1.24 -22.18 -7.98
N GLU A 217 2.41 -22.75 -7.71
CA GLU A 217 2.67 -23.58 -6.54
C GLU A 217 3.81 -22.98 -5.72
N VAL A 218 3.58 -22.74 -4.44
CA VAL A 218 4.65 -22.34 -3.52
C VAL A 218 5.32 -23.61 -3.01
N LEU A 219 6.56 -23.86 -3.46
CA LEU A 219 7.37 -25.01 -3.03
C LEU A 219 7.81 -24.87 -1.58
N GLY A 220 8.15 -23.66 -1.19
CA GLY A 220 8.56 -23.31 0.16
C GLY A 220 9.14 -21.91 0.23
N THR A 221 9.46 -21.51 1.46
CA THR A 221 9.91 -20.16 1.79
C THR A 221 11.10 -20.22 2.75
N VAL A 222 11.95 -19.20 2.69
CA VAL A 222 13.12 -19.06 3.57
C VAL A 222 12.69 -18.93 5.03
N ILE A 223 11.65 -18.13 5.28
CA ILE A 223 10.93 -18.03 6.55
C ILE A 223 9.61 -18.78 6.37
N PRO A 224 9.45 -19.98 6.93
CA PRO A 224 8.28 -20.83 6.69
C PRO A 224 7.09 -20.42 7.58
N ALA A 225 6.71 -19.15 7.49
CA ALA A 225 5.61 -18.58 8.25
C ALA A 225 5.03 -17.36 7.49
N PRO A 226 3.73 -17.04 7.70
CA PRO A 226 3.12 -15.83 7.18
C PRO A 226 3.67 -14.55 7.84
N SER A 227 4.29 -14.67 9.01
CA SER A 227 4.95 -13.58 9.72
C SER A 227 6.44 -13.56 9.44
N THR A 228 6.96 -12.37 9.16
CA THR A 228 8.40 -12.13 8.98
C THR A 228 9.17 -12.09 10.30
N LEU A 229 8.47 -12.05 11.43
CA LEU A 229 9.08 -12.13 12.77
C LEU A 229 9.50 -13.55 13.17
N ALA A 230 9.11 -14.55 12.38
CA ALA A 230 9.54 -15.94 12.59
C ALA A 230 11.03 -16.11 12.22
N GLU A 231 11.69 -17.00 12.92
CA GLU A 231 13.11 -17.30 12.70
C GLU A 231 13.31 -18.32 11.58
N THR A 232 14.38 -18.14 10.79
CA THR A 232 14.81 -19.13 9.82
C THR A 232 15.43 -20.34 10.54
N ASN A 233 15.15 -21.54 10.05
CA ASN A 233 15.70 -22.78 10.58
C ASN A 233 16.73 -23.35 9.57
N PRO A 234 18.02 -23.48 9.93
CA PRO A 234 19.04 -23.99 9.02
C PRO A 234 18.75 -25.38 8.43
N ALA A 235 18.06 -26.26 9.16
CA ALA A 235 17.68 -27.57 8.65
C ALA A 235 16.57 -27.46 7.58
N GLN A 236 15.60 -26.59 7.79
CA GLN A 236 14.55 -26.33 6.80
C GLN A 236 15.09 -25.63 5.55
N LEU A 237 16.07 -24.72 5.69
CA LEU A 237 16.77 -24.13 4.56
C LEU A 237 17.52 -25.17 3.72
N GLU A 238 18.14 -26.16 4.36
CA GLU A 238 18.80 -27.25 3.64
C GLU A 238 17.79 -28.12 2.90
N GLU A 239 16.67 -28.47 3.54
CA GLU A 239 15.57 -29.21 2.90
C GLU A 239 14.97 -28.42 1.72
N LEU A 240 14.80 -27.10 1.87
CA LEU A 240 14.30 -26.23 0.80
C LEU A 240 15.30 -26.16 -0.36
N ALA A 241 16.60 -26.08 -0.07
CA ALA A 241 17.65 -26.08 -1.08
C ALA A 241 17.61 -27.38 -1.92
N GLU A 242 17.52 -28.54 -1.27
CA GLU A 242 17.39 -29.83 -1.93
C GLU A 242 16.11 -29.93 -2.78
N ALA A 243 14.98 -29.44 -2.25
CA ALA A 243 13.73 -29.43 -2.96
C ALA A 243 13.76 -28.50 -4.19
N ALA A 244 14.35 -27.31 -4.08
CA ALA A 244 14.52 -26.35 -5.15
C ALA A 244 15.43 -26.90 -6.27
N GLU A 245 16.54 -27.57 -5.90
CA GLU A 245 17.42 -28.24 -6.85
C GLU A 245 16.68 -29.37 -7.62
N GLN A 246 15.93 -30.23 -6.91
CA GLN A 246 15.16 -31.31 -7.49
C GLN A 246 14.03 -30.81 -8.42
N ALA A 247 13.38 -29.71 -8.05
CA ALA A 247 12.34 -29.07 -8.85
C ALA A 247 12.89 -28.29 -10.05
N GLY A 248 14.23 -28.06 -10.10
CA GLY A 248 14.87 -27.30 -11.15
C GLY A 248 14.51 -25.81 -11.08
N VAL A 249 14.33 -25.27 -9.86
CA VAL A 249 14.09 -23.85 -9.61
C VAL A 249 15.26 -23.03 -10.14
N ARG A 250 15.00 -21.94 -10.85
CA ARG A 250 16.03 -21.07 -11.42
C ARG A 250 16.01 -19.66 -10.84
N THR A 251 14.92 -19.29 -10.15
CA THR A 251 14.77 -17.98 -9.53
C THR A 251 14.13 -18.15 -8.17
N ILE A 252 14.73 -17.49 -7.17
CA ILE A 252 14.16 -17.31 -5.84
C ILE A 252 13.71 -15.85 -5.72
N PHE A 253 12.53 -15.64 -5.16
CA PHE A 253 11.95 -14.32 -5.04
C PHE A 253 12.21 -13.74 -3.65
N SER A 254 13.01 -12.67 -3.59
CA SER A 254 13.20 -11.84 -2.39
C SER A 254 12.10 -10.78 -2.31
N GLU A 255 12.10 -10.00 -1.22
CA GLU A 255 11.10 -8.98 -0.96
C GLU A 255 11.75 -7.63 -0.66
N ALA A 256 11.21 -6.57 -1.25
CA ALA A 256 11.80 -5.24 -1.20
C ALA A 256 11.92 -4.64 0.22
N GLN A 257 11.02 -5.04 1.13
CA GLN A 257 10.98 -4.57 2.52
C GLN A 257 11.86 -5.39 3.49
N HIS A 258 12.54 -6.46 3.00
CA HIS A 258 13.37 -7.35 3.81
C HIS A 258 14.82 -7.41 3.34
N SER A 259 15.69 -7.88 4.25
CA SER A 259 17.04 -8.28 3.88
C SER A 259 16.99 -9.51 2.96
N ASP A 260 17.72 -9.46 1.87
CA ASP A 260 17.88 -10.58 0.92
C ASP A 260 18.99 -11.58 1.30
N ALA A 261 19.65 -11.37 2.46
CA ALA A 261 20.83 -12.15 2.85
C ALA A 261 20.59 -13.67 2.89
N ASP A 262 19.47 -14.10 3.47
CA ASP A 262 19.12 -15.52 3.58
C ASP A 262 18.65 -16.08 2.24
N VAL A 263 17.98 -15.29 1.41
CA VAL A 263 17.60 -15.64 0.04
C VAL A 263 18.82 -15.83 -0.83
N VAL A 264 19.79 -14.90 -0.74
CA VAL A 264 21.08 -14.99 -1.45
C VAL A 264 21.87 -16.22 -1.00
N ALA A 265 21.93 -16.49 0.31
CA ALA A 265 22.60 -17.68 0.84
C ALA A 265 21.94 -18.99 0.34
N LEU A 266 20.61 -19.02 0.26
CA LEU A 266 19.88 -20.15 -0.34
C LEU A 266 20.22 -20.29 -1.84
N ALA A 267 20.21 -19.21 -2.60
CA ALA A 267 20.54 -19.21 -4.02
C ALA A 267 21.97 -19.72 -4.27
N GLU A 268 22.96 -19.27 -3.49
CA GLU A 268 24.33 -19.76 -3.54
C GLU A 268 24.44 -21.25 -3.19
N ARG A 269 23.63 -21.72 -2.24
CA ARG A 269 23.62 -23.12 -1.81
C ARG A 269 23.04 -24.05 -2.89
N VAL A 270 21.99 -23.66 -3.58
CA VAL A 270 21.36 -24.41 -4.66
C VAL A 270 22.25 -24.38 -5.92
N GLY A 271 22.99 -23.30 -6.14
CA GLY A 271 23.87 -23.10 -7.30
C GLY A 271 23.22 -22.13 -8.29
N ASP A 272 23.72 -21.87 -9.41
CA ASP A 272 23.40 -20.92 -10.49
C ASP A 272 21.89 -20.46 -10.59
N ILE A 273 21.38 -19.85 -9.51
CA ILE A 273 20.01 -19.37 -9.34
C ILE A 273 20.00 -17.85 -9.27
N GLU A 274 19.04 -17.25 -9.97
CA GLU A 274 18.78 -15.81 -9.92
C GLU A 274 17.96 -15.45 -8.69
N VAL A 275 18.15 -14.23 -8.16
CA VAL A 275 17.30 -13.62 -7.14
C VAL A 275 16.57 -12.45 -7.79
N ALA A 276 15.23 -12.47 -7.72
CA ALA A 276 14.38 -11.38 -8.19
C ALA A 276 13.60 -10.79 -7.02
N THR A 277 13.55 -9.47 -6.92
CA THR A 277 12.93 -8.79 -5.78
C THR A 277 11.51 -8.37 -6.11
N LEU A 278 10.53 -8.83 -5.32
CA LEU A 278 9.11 -8.50 -5.42
C LEU A 278 8.72 -7.40 -4.43
N HIS A 279 7.61 -6.74 -4.70
CA HIS A 279 6.92 -5.83 -3.79
C HIS A 279 5.73 -6.55 -3.17
N THR A 280 5.89 -7.14 -2.00
CA THR A 280 4.85 -7.96 -1.35
C THR A 280 4.14 -7.22 -0.23
N GLY A 281 4.85 -6.59 0.70
CA GLY A 281 4.28 -5.93 1.89
C GLY A 281 4.17 -4.39 1.80
N SER A 282 4.72 -3.77 0.74
CA SER A 282 4.78 -2.32 0.60
C SER A 282 4.78 -1.89 -0.85
N LEU A 283 4.28 -0.68 -1.12
CA LEU A 283 4.49 -0.03 -2.42
C LEU A 283 5.96 0.29 -2.65
N GLY A 284 6.35 0.31 -3.92
CA GLY A 284 7.71 0.66 -4.34
C GLY A 284 7.95 2.16 -4.39
N GLU A 285 9.23 2.53 -4.48
CA GLU A 285 9.68 3.91 -4.67
C GLU A 285 9.25 4.46 -6.04
N PRO A 286 9.17 5.79 -6.20
CA PRO A 286 8.88 6.42 -7.50
C PRO A 286 9.83 5.95 -8.61
N GLY A 287 9.28 5.47 -9.71
CA GLY A 287 10.02 4.93 -10.86
C GLY A 287 10.29 3.42 -10.79
N SER A 288 9.79 2.72 -9.76
CA SER A 288 9.90 1.26 -9.64
C SER A 288 8.87 0.49 -10.49
N GLY A 289 7.80 1.17 -10.93
CA GLY A 289 6.62 0.53 -11.52
C GLY A 289 5.61 0.02 -10.51
N ALA A 290 5.96 0.00 -9.23
CA ALA A 290 5.13 -0.47 -8.10
C ALA A 290 4.72 0.67 -7.14
N GLU A 291 4.70 1.93 -7.63
CA GLU A 291 4.37 3.11 -6.83
C GLU A 291 2.92 3.17 -6.37
N ASN A 292 2.05 2.40 -6.98
CA ASN A 292 0.64 2.23 -6.63
C ASN A 292 0.26 0.75 -6.68
N TYR A 293 -0.88 0.41 -6.12
CA TYR A 293 -1.29 -0.97 -5.97
C TYR A 293 -1.47 -1.70 -7.31
N LEU A 294 -2.05 -1.06 -8.32
CA LEU A 294 -2.21 -1.66 -9.65
C LEU A 294 -0.85 -1.89 -10.34
N GLY A 295 0.08 -0.97 -10.16
CA GLY A 295 1.46 -1.08 -10.63
C GLY A 295 2.22 -2.21 -9.94
N LEU A 296 2.05 -2.35 -8.61
CA LEU A 296 2.64 -3.44 -7.83
C LEU A 296 2.24 -4.81 -8.38
N LEU A 297 0.95 -5.03 -8.65
CA LEU A 297 0.45 -6.29 -9.21
C LEU A 297 1.07 -6.60 -10.58
N ARG A 298 1.13 -5.60 -11.49
CA ARG A 298 1.75 -5.73 -12.82
C ARG A 298 3.23 -6.05 -12.72
N THR A 299 3.96 -5.27 -11.92
CA THR A 299 5.42 -5.42 -11.76
C THR A 299 5.78 -6.78 -11.20
N ASN A 300 5.07 -7.23 -10.16
CA ASN A 300 5.28 -8.56 -9.59
C ASN A 300 4.99 -9.67 -10.61
N ALA A 301 3.89 -9.54 -11.37
CA ALA A 301 3.56 -10.53 -12.40
C ALA A 301 4.63 -10.66 -13.50
N GLU A 302 5.19 -9.51 -13.93
CA GLU A 302 6.26 -9.49 -14.94
C GLU A 302 7.56 -10.11 -14.39
N LEU A 303 7.93 -9.78 -13.15
CA LEU A 303 9.11 -10.34 -12.47
C LEU A 303 8.96 -11.85 -12.28
N ILE A 304 7.80 -12.30 -11.81
CA ILE A 304 7.50 -13.74 -11.63
C ILE A 304 7.50 -14.45 -12.98
N ALA A 305 6.81 -13.94 -13.99
CA ALA A 305 6.78 -14.55 -15.32
C ALA A 305 8.18 -14.63 -15.95
N SER A 306 9.02 -13.61 -15.77
CA SER A 306 10.41 -13.61 -16.24
C SER A 306 11.25 -14.64 -15.51
N GLY A 307 11.17 -14.70 -14.18
CA GLY A 307 11.94 -15.63 -13.36
C GLY A 307 11.57 -17.10 -13.55
N LEU A 308 10.32 -17.37 -13.96
CA LEU A 308 9.81 -18.73 -14.21
C LEU A 308 9.90 -19.19 -15.69
N SER A 309 10.44 -18.38 -16.59
CA SER A 309 10.48 -18.64 -18.06
C SER A 309 11.71 -19.41 -18.54
#